data_1bac26826a9c89883cbbd3877b493086
#
_entry.id   1bac26826a9c89883cbbd3877b493086
#
_cell.length_a   1.000
_cell.length_b   1.000
_cell.length_c   1.000
_cell.angle_alpha   90.00
_cell.angle_beta   90.00
_cell.angle_gamma   90.00
#
_symmetry.space_group_name_H-M   'P 1'
#
loop_
_entity.id
_entity.type
_entity.pdbx_description
1 polymer ?
#
loop_
_entity_poly.entity_id
_entity_poly.type
_entity_poly.pdbx_seq_one_letter_code
_entity_poly.pdbx_strand_id
1 'polypeptide(L)'
;MVASNYTPEKGDLVWLDFDPQTGHEQKGRRPAICISQKKYNQKIGLALFCPITSHIKGYPFEIVLENHSINGCILSDQIKNLDYRQRNCNFIEKATDEEIDSVVDNIKLLIE
;
A
#
# COMPACT_ATOMS: atom_id res chain seq x y z
N MET A 1 -21.64 -5.14 13.51
CA MET A 1 -21.02 -4.70 12.26
C MET A 1 -20.52 -5.90 11.47
N VAL A 2 -20.81 -5.93 10.20
CA VAL A 2 -20.39 -7.04 9.35
C VAL A 2 -18.94 -6.81 8.89
N ALA A 3 -18.11 -7.83 9.03
CA ALA A 3 -16.74 -7.76 8.53
C ALA A 3 -16.75 -7.67 7.01
N SER A 4 -15.83 -6.90 6.46
CA SER A 4 -15.68 -6.81 5.02
C SER A 4 -15.19 -8.13 4.45
N ASN A 5 -15.76 -8.54 3.33
CA ASN A 5 -15.31 -9.72 2.60
C ASN A 5 -14.27 -9.37 1.54
N TYR A 6 -13.85 -8.11 1.50
CA TYR A 6 -12.88 -7.65 0.53
C TYR A 6 -11.50 -8.24 0.80
N THR A 7 -10.91 -8.82 -0.23
CA THR A 7 -9.52 -9.28 -0.21
C THR A 7 -8.73 -8.40 -1.16
N PRO A 8 -7.69 -7.69 -0.67
CA PRO A 8 -6.88 -6.86 -1.55
C PRO A 8 -6.20 -7.68 -2.64
N GLU A 9 -6.05 -7.05 -3.80
CA GLU A 9 -5.37 -7.63 -4.95
C GLU A 9 -4.17 -6.73 -5.30
N LYS A 10 -3.11 -7.34 -5.83
CA LYS A 10 -1.94 -6.58 -6.26
C LYS A 10 -2.35 -5.42 -7.16
N GLY A 11 -1.91 -4.22 -6.80
CA GLY A 11 -2.26 -3.00 -7.52
C GLY A 11 -3.46 -2.25 -6.99
N ASP A 12 -4.17 -2.80 -6.00
CA ASP A 12 -5.28 -2.08 -5.38
C ASP A 12 -4.75 -0.93 -4.53
N LEU A 13 -5.34 0.25 -4.72
CA LEU A 13 -5.18 1.36 -3.80
C LEU A 13 -6.29 1.25 -2.78
N VAL A 14 -5.94 1.28 -1.49
CA VAL A 14 -6.88 1.03 -0.40
C VAL A 14 -6.68 2.03 0.73
N TRP A 15 -7.74 2.27 1.52
CA TRP A 15 -7.60 2.90 2.83
C TRP A 15 -7.22 1.83 3.84
N LEU A 16 -6.27 2.15 4.72
CA LEU A 16 -5.76 1.18 5.68
C LEU A 16 -5.30 1.89 6.95
N ASP A 17 -5.54 1.25 8.11
CA ASP A 17 -5.03 1.74 9.39
C ASP A 17 -3.61 1.23 9.60
N PHE A 18 -2.68 2.15 9.82
CA PHE A 18 -1.25 1.84 10.00
C PHE A 18 -0.80 1.88 11.46
N ASP A 19 -1.71 2.08 12.39
CA ASP A 19 -1.38 2.07 13.82
C ASP A 19 -1.17 0.64 14.33
N PRO A 20 -0.32 0.48 15.36
CA PRO A 20 0.59 1.45 15.95
C PRO A 20 1.85 1.65 15.13
N GLN A 21 2.45 2.83 15.21
CA GLN A 21 3.65 3.17 14.45
C GLN A 21 4.71 3.78 15.37
N THR A 22 5.99 3.61 14.99
CA THR A 22 7.11 4.19 15.72
C THR A 22 8.12 4.80 14.76
N GLY A 23 8.80 5.86 15.21
CA GLY A 23 9.88 6.48 14.46
C GLY A 23 9.43 7.09 13.14
N HIS A 24 10.13 6.73 12.07
CA HIS A 24 9.90 7.30 10.73
C HIS A 24 8.77 6.64 9.96
N GLU A 25 8.13 5.62 10.52
CA GLU A 25 7.06 4.92 9.84
C GLU A 25 5.79 5.77 9.76
N GLN A 26 5.04 5.60 8.67
CA GLN A 26 3.76 6.26 8.53
C GLN A 26 2.75 5.68 9.52
N LYS A 27 1.87 6.54 10.03
CA LYS A 27 0.88 6.15 11.04
C LYS A 27 -0.50 6.69 10.68
N GLY A 28 -1.50 6.23 11.40
CA GLY A 28 -2.88 6.65 11.20
C GLY A 28 -3.53 5.97 10.01
N ARG A 29 -4.74 6.41 9.70
CA ARG A 29 -5.46 5.90 8.53
C ARG A 29 -5.02 6.68 7.30
N ARG A 30 -4.57 5.96 6.30
CA ARG A 30 -4.07 6.57 5.06
C ARG A 30 -4.21 5.61 3.89
N PRO A 31 -4.08 6.13 2.67
CA PRO A 31 -4.06 5.26 1.50
C PRO A 31 -2.79 4.41 1.48
N ALA A 32 -2.89 3.26 0.84
CA ALA A 32 -1.77 2.36 0.60
C ALA A 32 -1.99 1.62 -0.71
N ILE A 33 -0.92 1.09 -1.26
CA ILE A 33 -1.01 0.20 -2.42
C ILE A 33 -0.71 -1.23 -1.97
N CYS A 34 -1.54 -2.17 -2.40
CA CYS A 34 -1.30 -3.59 -2.18
C CYS A 34 -0.33 -4.11 -3.23
N ILE A 35 0.70 -4.82 -2.79
CA ILE A 35 1.76 -5.31 -3.68
C ILE A 35 1.74 -6.83 -3.81
N SER A 36 1.18 -7.55 -2.83
CA SER A 36 1.09 -9.00 -2.89
C SER A 36 -0.15 -9.46 -3.62
N GLN A 37 -0.09 -10.66 -4.17
CA GLN A 37 -1.16 -11.21 -4.98
C GLN A 37 -2.35 -11.65 -4.13
N LYS A 38 -3.55 -11.51 -4.69
CA LYS A 38 -4.81 -11.86 -4.02
C LYS A 38 -4.79 -13.28 -3.49
N LYS A 39 -4.23 -14.21 -4.26
CA LYS A 39 -4.18 -15.61 -3.87
C LYS A 39 -3.46 -15.81 -2.54
N TYR A 40 -2.31 -15.16 -2.37
CA TYR A 40 -1.56 -15.16 -1.11
C TYR A 40 -2.37 -14.48 -0.02
N ASN A 41 -2.90 -13.29 -0.31
CA ASN A 41 -3.61 -12.47 0.66
C ASN A 41 -4.82 -13.21 1.24
N GLN A 42 -5.59 -13.87 0.37
CA GLN A 42 -6.78 -14.59 0.77
C GLN A 42 -6.44 -15.80 1.63
N LYS A 43 -5.40 -16.53 1.25
CA LYS A 43 -5.01 -17.75 1.94
C LYS A 43 -4.39 -17.48 3.30
N ILE A 44 -3.54 -16.47 3.40
CA ILE A 44 -2.75 -16.20 4.61
C ILE A 44 -3.45 -15.20 5.54
N GLY A 45 -4.26 -14.29 4.99
CA GLY A 45 -4.91 -13.24 5.79
C GLY A 45 -4.02 -12.03 6.03
N LEU A 46 -2.87 -11.96 5.36
CA LEU A 46 -1.96 -10.82 5.37
C LEU A 46 -1.78 -10.33 3.94
N ALA A 47 -1.34 -9.10 3.78
CA ALA A 47 -0.98 -8.58 2.47
C ALA A 47 0.16 -7.57 2.61
N LEU A 48 0.99 -7.47 1.58
CA LEU A 48 2.07 -6.50 1.53
C LEU A 48 1.53 -5.16 1.07
N PHE A 49 1.83 -4.10 1.84
CA PHE A 49 1.38 -2.74 1.52
C PHE A 49 2.54 -1.77 1.58
N CYS A 50 2.49 -0.77 0.69
CA CYS A 50 3.32 0.42 0.80
C CYS A 50 2.40 1.60 1.09
N PRO A 51 2.69 2.43 2.11
CA PRO A 51 1.84 3.57 2.43
C PRO A 51 1.97 4.68 1.40
N ILE A 52 0.94 5.50 1.32
CA ILE A 52 0.89 6.68 0.46
C ILE A 52 0.82 7.90 1.36
N THR A 53 1.67 8.88 1.12
CA THR A 53 1.69 10.14 1.86
C THR A 53 1.41 11.30 0.93
N SER A 54 0.71 12.32 1.44
CA SER A 54 0.52 13.56 0.70
C SER A 54 1.75 14.46 0.75
N HIS A 55 2.72 14.13 1.60
CA HIS A 55 3.91 14.94 1.79
C HIS A 55 5.05 14.43 0.90
N ILE A 56 5.16 15.01 -0.29
CA ILE A 56 6.15 14.61 -1.30
C ILE A 56 7.46 15.36 -1.03
N LYS A 57 8.55 14.61 -0.85
CA LYS A 57 9.87 15.17 -0.54
C LYS A 57 10.85 15.13 -1.71
N GLY A 58 10.52 14.40 -2.79
CA GLY A 58 11.45 14.17 -3.89
C GLY A 58 12.44 13.04 -3.64
N TYR A 59 12.12 12.19 -2.71
CA TYR A 59 12.94 11.04 -2.32
C TYR A 59 12.92 9.96 -3.42
N PRO A 60 14.06 9.30 -3.73
CA PRO A 60 14.12 8.35 -4.86
C PRO A 60 13.15 7.18 -4.80
N PHE A 61 12.73 6.74 -3.62
CA PHE A 61 11.78 5.64 -3.49
C PHE A 61 10.32 6.08 -3.50
N GLU A 62 10.07 7.37 -3.67
CA GLU A 62 8.71 7.89 -3.83
C GLU A 62 8.24 7.70 -5.26
N ILE A 63 7.01 7.23 -5.42
CA ILE A 63 6.36 7.13 -6.73
C ILE A 63 5.12 8.00 -6.68
N VAL A 64 5.16 9.12 -7.41
CA VAL A 64 4.08 10.11 -7.41
C VAL A 64 2.88 9.54 -8.16
N LEU A 65 1.71 9.64 -7.52
CA LEU A 65 0.46 9.23 -8.13
C LEU A 65 -0.05 10.30 -9.09
N GLU A 66 -0.50 9.88 -10.25
CA GLU A 66 -1.05 10.76 -11.28
C GLU A 66 -2.42 10.26 -11.72
N ASN A 67 -3.37 11.18 -11.89
CA ASN A 67 -4.71 10.90 -12.38
C ASN A 67 -5.50 9.93 -11.50
N HIS A 68 -5.30 10.05 -10.19
CA HIS A 68 -6.06 9.27 -9.20
C HIS A 68 -6.95 10.19 -8.37
N SER A 69 -7.94 9.60 -7.72
CA SER A 69 -8.82 10.34 -6.80
C SER A 69 -8.09 10.77 -5.53
N ILE A 70 -6.94 10.15 -5.25
CA ILE A 70 -6.10 10.51 -4.11
C ILE A 70 -4.80 11.12 -4.64
N ASN A 71 -4.22 12.02 -3.84
CA ASN A 71 -2.98 12.71 -4.17
C ASN A 71 -1.86 12.23 -3.27
N GLY A 72 -0.65 12.26 -3.79
CA GLY A 72 0.52 11.95 -3.00
C GLY A 72 1.48 11.04 -3.70
N CYS A 73 2.32 10.38 -2.93
CA CYS A 73 3.30 9.44 -3.45
C CYS A 73 3.31 8.15 -2.64
N ILE A 74 3.63 7.06 -3.33
CA ILE A 74 3.81 5.76 -2.71
C ILE A 74 5.22 5.71 -2.14
N LEU A 75 5.35 5.31 -0.88
CA LEU A 75 6.65 5.12 -0.23
C LEU A 75 7.06 3.66 -0.40
N SER A 76 7.75 3.36 -1.48
CA SER A 76 8.06 1.98 -1.84
C SER A 76 9.08 1.31 -0.91
N ASP A 77 9.82 2.10 -0.12
CA ASP A 77 10.77 1.55 0.87
C ASP A 77 10.14 1.32 2.25
N GLN A 78 8.84 1.59 2.41
CA GLN A 78 8.12 1.32 3.65
C GLN A 78 7.14 0.16 3.50
N ILE A 79 7.54 -0.86 2.77
CA ILE A 79 6.69 -2.04 2.57
C ILE A 79 6.53 -2.82 3.87
N LYS A 80 5.30 -3.22 4.17
CA LYS A 80 4.97 -3.99 5.37
C LYS A 80 3.95 -5.07 5.03
N ASN A 81 4.08 -6.22 5.69
CA ASN A 81 3.10 -7.29 5.58
C ASN A 81 2.13 -7.17 6.76
N LEU A 82 0.89 -6.77 6.48
CA LEU A 82 -0.08 -6.38 7.51
C LEU A 82 -1.35 -7.21 7.42
N ASP A 83 -1.98 -7.42 8.58
CA ASP A 83 -3.29 -8.06 8.68
C ASP A 83 -4.37 -7.06 8.27
N TYR A 84 -4.75 -7.10 6.99
CA TYR A 84 -5.70 -6.16 6.42
C TYR A 84 -7.11 -6.31 6.99
N ARG A 85 -7.44 -7.50 7.51
CA ARG A 85 -8.77 -7.77 8.07
C ARG A 85 -8.99 -7.01 9.38
N GLN A 86 -7.91 -6.68 10.09
CA GLN A 86 -7.96 -5.98 11.37
C GLN A 86 -7.69 -4.47 11.23
N ARG A 87 -7.54 -3.96 10.01
CA ARG A 87 -7.07 -2.60 9.76
C ARG A 87 -7.99 -1.76 8.90
N ASN A 88 -9.28 -2.10 8.87
CA ASN A 88 -10.29 -1.34 8.14
C ASN A 88 -9.89 -1.09 6.67
N CYS A 89 -9.53 -2.16 5.98
CA CYS A 89 -9.07 -2.09 4.59
C CYS A 89 -10.24 -1.88 3.65
N ASN A 90 -10.28 -0.74 2.96
CA ASN A 90 -11.35 -0.42 2.01
C ASN A 90 -10.76 -0.05 0.66
N PHE A 91 -11.31 -0.63 -0.39
CA PHE A 91 -10.87 -0.39 -1.76
C PHE A 91 -11.14 1.07 -2.20
N ILE A 92 -10.18 1.68 -2.87
CA ILE A 92 -10.32 3.00 -3.48
C ILE A 92 -10.43 2.85 -4.99
N GLU A 93 -9.37 2.40 -5.63
CA GLU A 93 -9.26 2.25 -7.08
C GLU A 93 -8.00 1.47 -7.42
N LYS A 94 -7.80 1.16 -8.70
CA LYS A 94 -6.60 0.44 -9.15
C LYS A 94 -5.47 1.40 -9.45
N ALA A 95 -4.25 1.03 -9.11
CA ALA A 95 -3.06 1.70 -9.61
C ALA A 95 -2.84 1.30 -11.08
N THR A 96 -2.04 2.09 -11.79
CA THR A 96 -1.64 1.73 -13.16
C THR A 96 -0.57 0.64 -13.13
N ASP A 97 -0.44 -0.10 -14.22
CA ASP A 97 0.60 -1.11 -14.34
C ASP A 97 2.00 -0.49 -14.19
N GLU A 98 2.18 0.72 -14.72
CA GLU A 98 3.46 1.45 -14.59
C GLU A 98 3.79 1.76 -13.14
N GLU A 99 2.79 2.18 -12.37
CA GLU A 99 2.98 2.46 -10.94
C GLU A 99 3.33 1.19 -10.18
N ILE A 100 2.62 0.10 -10.47
CA ILE A 100 2.88 -1.19 -9.83
C ILE A 100 4.30 -1.66 -10.14
N ASP A 101 4.70 -1.60 -11.40
CA ASP A 101 6.04 -2.02 -11.84
C ASP A 101 7.12 -1.18 -11.17
N SER A 102 6.91 0.13 -11.07
CA SER A 102 7.87 1.03 -10.43
C SER A 102 8.05 0.70 -8.95
N VAL A 103 6.95 0.40 -8.24
CA VAL A 103 7.02 0.01 -6.83
C VAL A 103 7.79 -1.30 -6.68
N VAL A 104 7.47 -2.29 -7.50
CA VAL A 104 8.14 -3.60 -7.45
C VAL A 104 9.62 -3.46 -7.76
N ASP A 105 9.98 -2.68 -8.78
CA ASP A 105 11.38 -2.45 -9.14
C ASP A 105 12.16 -1.80 -7.98
N ASN A 106 11.57 -0.80 -7.33
CA ASN A 106 12.19 -0.15 -6.18
C ASN A 106 12.39 -1.13 -5.02
N ILE A 107 11.41 -1.99 -4.76
CA ILE A 107 11.50 -2.99 -3.70
C ILE A 107 12.64 -3.97 -4.02
N LYS A 108 12.77 -4.37 -5.27
CA LYS A 108 13.86 -5.26 -5.69
C LYS A 108 15.23 -4.65 -5.41
N LEU A 109 15.37 -3.34 -5.60
CA LEU A 109 16.63 -2.65 -5.29
C LEU A 109 17.02 -2.76 -3.82
N LEU A 110 16.05 -2.95 -2.94
CA LEU A 110 16.32 -3.06 -1.51
C LEU A 110 16.80 -4.45 -1.09
N ILE A 111 16.49 -5.46 -1.88
CA ILE A 111 16.71 -6.86 -1.49
C ILE A 111 17.61 -7.64 -2.45
N GLU A 112 18.00 -7.08 -3.57
CA GLU A 112 18.89 -7.72 -4.53
C GLU A 112 20.32 -7.20 -4.46
#